data_62027d26d375b8450e21e15fa5d61db6
#
_entry.id   62027d26d375b8450e21e15fa5d61db6
#
_cell.length_a   1.000
_cell.length_b   1.000
_cell.length_c   1.000
_cell.angle_alpha   90.00
_cell.angle_beta   90.00
_cell.angle_gamma   90.00
#
_symmetry.space_group_name_H-M   'P 1'
#
loop_
_entity.id
_entity.type
_entity.pdbx_description
1 polymer ?
#
loop_
_entity_poly.entity_id
_entity_poly.type
_entity_poly.pdbx_seq_one_letter_code
_entity_poly.pdbx_strand_id
1 'polypeptide(L)'
;MTYSGTNAETYTGIDLSKHNSDVDFAKVKAAGVDFAMIRCGYRAYGSGLLVEDTSFNTYTTNAIKNNIDVGVYFYSQALNKEEAIEEANYVLTLVKPYNITYPIAIDVEAIENDSFRQENLSASELTDVIIAFCDTIKAAGYTPLIYSNLLYFMDNVELERLEGYDKWFAGYQTASPYYPYRYAMWQYTSTGSTVSYTHLRAHETAAN
;
A
#
# COMPACT_ATOMS: atom_id res chain seq x y z
N MET A 1 16.10 -3.70 22.42
CA MET A 1 14.83 -3.81 23.13
C MET A 1 14.08 -4.96 22.51
N THR A 2 13.81 -6.00 23.24
CA THR A 2 12.95 -7.11 22.80
C THR A 2 11.51 -6.62 22.89
N TYR A 3 10.82 -6.57 21.78
CA TYR A 3 9.38 -6.28 21.75
C TYR A 3 8.67 -7.48 22.40
N SER A 4 8.31 -7.36 23.65
CA SER A 4 7.46 -8.33 24.35
C SER A 4 6.00 -7.87 24.25
N GLY A 5 5.51 -7.77 23.01
CA GLY A 5 4.09 -7.56 22.73
C GLY A 5 3.35 -8.87 22.95
N THR A 6 2.42 -8.86 23.87
CA THR A 6 1.50 -9.93 24.16
C THR A 6 0.71 -10.35 22.92
N ASN A 7 0.83 -11.61 22.48
CA ASN A 7 -0.13 -12.35 21.62
C ASN A 7 -0.74 -11.62 20.42
N ALA A 8 0.00 -10.79 19.69
CA ALA A 8 -0.45 -10.30 18.41
C ALA A 8 -0.31 -11.41 17.37
N GLU A 9 -1.40 -11.80 16.73
CA GLU A 9 -1.31 -12.66 15.54
C GLU A 9 -0.60 -11.86 14.44
N THR A 10 0.38 -12.49 13.81
CA THR A 10 1.14 -11.89 12.71
C THR A 10 0.75 -12.55 11.40
N TYR A 11 0.43 -11.77 10.40
CA TYR A 11 0.08 -12.26 9.07
C TYR A 11 1.18 -11.89 8.07
N THR A 12 1.53 -12.82 7.19
CA THR A 12 2.55 -12.61 6.16
C THR A 12 1.90 -12.28 4.83
N GLY A 13 2.29 -11.17 4.23
CA GLY A 13 1.78 -10.71 2.95
C GLY A 13 2.85 -10.44 1.92
N ILE A 14 2.37 -10.18 0.71
CA ILE A 14 3.17 -9.73 -0.43
C ILE A 14 2.53 -8.51 -1.06
N ASP A 15 3.32 -7.65 -1.71
CA ASP A 15 2.78 -6.64 -2.61
C ASP A 15 3.17 -6.94 -4.07
N LEU A 16 2.26 -6.62 -4.97
CA LEU A 16 2.35 -6.94 -6.38
C LEU A 16 1.90 -5.80 -7.27
N SER A 17 2.55 -5.67 -8.41
CA SER A 17 2.17 -4.74 -9.48
C SER A 17 2.56 -5.30 -10.85
N LYS A 18 2.29 -4.56 -11.92
CA LYS A 18 2.71 -4.92 -13.29
C LYS A 18 4.22 -5.14 -13.46
N HIS A 19 5.03 -4.71 -12.50
CA HIS A 19 6.48 -4.92 -12.53
C HIS A 19 6.91 -6.32 -12.06
N ASN A 20 5.96 -7.08 -11.53
CA ASN A 20 6.16 -8.48 -11.21
C ASN A 20 5.82 -9.34 -12.42
N SER A 21 6.55 -10.45 -12.64
CA SER A 21 6.25 -11.42 -13.71
C SER A 21 5.09 -12.34 -13.28
N ASP A 22 4.82 -13.38 -14.06
CA ASP A 22 3.74 -14.35 -13.77
C ASP A 22 3.86 -14.91 -12.34
N VAL A 23 2.82 -14.71 -11.55
CA VAL A 23 2.75 -15.15 -10.15
C VAL A 23 1.88 -16.41 -10.05
N ASP A 24 2.46 -17.49 -9.55
CA ASP A 24 1.74 -18.73 -9.22
C ASP A 24 1.12 -18.61 -7.82
N PHE A 25 -0.10 -18.14 -7.74
CA PHE A 25 -0.79 -17.90 -6.46
C PHE A 25 -1.05 -19.19 -5.66
N ALA A 26 -1.11 -20.36 -6.30
CA ALA A 26 -1.21 -21.63 -5.58
C ALA A 26 0.09 -21.91 -4.79
N LYS A 27 1.25 -21.64 -5.37
CA LYS A 27 2.53 -21.76 -4.69
C LYS A 27 2.73 -20.66 -3.63
N VAL A 28 2.27 -19.45 -3.92
CA VAL A 28 2.27 -18.33 -2.95
C VAL A 28 1.48 -18.72 -1.70
N LYS A 29 0.27 -19.27 -1.86
CA LYS A 29 -0.53 -19.77 -0.73
C LYS A 29 0.13 -20.94 0.01
N ALA A 30 0.67 -21.89 -0.73
CA ALA A 30 1.39 -23.04 -0.14
C ALA A 30 2.66 -22.62 0.63
N ALA A 31 3.26 -21.47 0.31
CA ALA A 31 4.36 -20.88 1.04
C ALA A 31 3.96 -20.15 2.34
N GLY A 32 2.68 -20.16 2.70
CA GLY A 32 2.15 -19.56 3.94
C GLY A 32 1.83 -18.08 3.85
N VAL A 33 1.63 -17.55 2.63
CA VAL A 33 1.19 -16.16 2.45
C VAL A 33 -0.30 -16.05 2.75
N ASP A 34 -0.65 -15.11 3.60
CA ASP A 34 -2.02 -14.88 4.07
C ASP A 34 -2.75 -13.86 3.19
N PHE A 35 -2.08 -12.77 2.81
CA PHE A 35 -2.69 -11.68 2.04
C PHE A 35 -1.76 -11.13 0.93
N ALA A 36 -2.37 -10.42 -0.01
CA ALA A 36 -1.66 -9.68 -1.06
C ALA A 36 -2.15 -8.23 -1.14
N MET A 37 -1.23 -7.27 -1.14
CA MET A 37 -1.49 -5.87 -1.50
C MET A 37 -1.21 -5.70 -2.99
N ILE A 38 -2.24 -5.45 -3.79
CA ILE A 38 -2.13 -5.43 -5.25
C ILE A 38 -2.31 -4.00 -5.76
N ARG A 39 -1.37 -3.50 -6.56
CA ARG A 39 -1.53 -2.19 -7.17
C ARG A 39 -2.73 -2.19 -8.11
N CYS A 40 -3.75 -1.41 -7.78
CA CYS A 40 -4.92 -1.28 -8.64
C CYS A 40 -4.70 -0.25 -9.76
N GLY A 41 -3.87 0.75 -9.53
CA GLY A 41 -3.59 1.80 -10.50
C GLY A 41 -2.63 2.84 -9.98
N TYR A 42 -2.48 3.89 -10.77
CA TYR A 42 -1.63 5.04 -10.45
C TYR A 42 -2.07 6.28 -11.21
N ARG A 43 -1.72 7.46 -10.69
CA ARG A 43 -1.75 8.68 -11.48
C ARG A 43 -0.39 8.88 -12.13
N ALA A 44 -0.36 9.01 -13.43
CA ALA A 44 0.87 9.18 -14.20
C ALA A 44 1.53 10.53 -13.88
N TYR A 45 2.79 10.51 -13.45
CA TYR A 45 3.52 11.71 -13.03
C TYR A 45 3.74 12.73 -14.15
N GLY A 46 3.82 12.30 -15.40
CA GLY A 46 3.97 13.20 -16.56
C GLY A 46 2.67 13.79 -17.06
N SER A 47 1.61 12.97 -17.21
CA SER A 47 0.34 13.40 -17.82
C SER A 47 -0.76 13.73 -16.80
N GLY A 48 -0.65 13.25 -15.56
CA GLY A 48 -1.71 13.36 -14.56
C GLY A 48 -2.92 12.46 -14.79
N LEU A 49 -2.87 11.58 -15.80
CA LEU A 49 -3.96 10.65 -16.11
C LEU A 49 -4.03 9.51 -15.09
N LEU A 50 -5.24 9.09 -14.75
CA LEU A 50 -5.48 7.88 -13.97
C LEU A 50 -5.33 6.65 -14.88
N VAL A 51 -4.54 5.69 -14.42
CA VAL A 51 -4.19 4.49 -15.19
C VAL A 51 -4.39 3.26 -14.33
N GLU A 52 -5.14 2.28 -14.82
CA GLU A 52 -5.24 0.96 -14.18
C GLU A 52 -3.93 0.18 -14.35
N ASP A 53 -3.52 -0.55 -13.31
CA ASP A 53 -2.40 -1.47 -13.42
C ASP A 53 -2.82 -2.70 -14.25
N THR A 54 -2.07 -2.98 -15.29
CA THR A 54 -2.41 -4.03 -16.26
C THR A 54 -2.49 -5.45 -15.67
N SER A 55 -1.88 -5.66 -14.50
CA SER A 55 -1.91 -6.94 -13.78
C SER A 55 -3.00 -7.02 -12.73
N PHE A 56 -3.66 -5.89 -12.40
CA PHE A 56 -4.60 -5.79 -11.30
C PHE A 56 -5.71 -6.85 -11.35
N ASN A 57 -6.43 -6.92 -12.45
CA ASN A 57 -7.54 -7.87 -12.62
C ASN A 57 -7.07 -9.32 -12.46
N THR A 58 -5.98 -9.68 -13.16
CA THR A 58 -5.43 -11.04 -13.15
C THR A 58 -4.96 -11.46 -11.77
N TYR A 59 -4.21 -10.58 -11.09
CA TYR A 59 -3.66 -10.88 -9.76
C TYR A 59 -4.76 -10.97 -8.71
N THR A 60 -5.69 -10.01 -8.70
CA THR A 60 -6.81 -9.98 -7.75
C THR A 60 -7.68 -11.23 -7.91
N THR A 61 -8.05 -11.58 -9.13
CA THR A 61 -8.85 -12.79 -9.41
C THR A 61 -8.14 -14.06 -8.94
N ASN A 62 -6.84 -14.19 -9.23
CA ASN A 62 -6.08 -15.38 -8.87
C ASN A 62 -5.78 -15.48 -7.38
N ALA A 63 -5.53 -14.35 -6.70
CA ALA A 63 -5.35 -14.31 -5.25
C ALA A 63 -6.62 -14.80 -4.52
N ILE A 64 -7.77 -14.22 -4.86
CA ILE A 64 -9.08 -14.61 -4.28
C ILE A 64 -9.37 -16.09 -4.55
N LYS A 65 -9.14 -16.57 -5.78
CA LYS A 65 -9.35 -17.98 -6.15
C LYS A 65 -8.49 -18.95 -5.32
N ASN A 66 -7.34 -18.51 -4.87
CA ASN A 66 -6.42 -19.31 -4.04
C ASN A 66 -6.57 -19.04 -2.53
N ASN A 67 -7.66 -18.40 -2.08
CA ASN A 67 -7.92 -18.06 -0.68
C ASN A 67 -6.79 -17.22 -0.06
N ILE A 68 -6.26 -16.27 -0.81
CA ILE A 68 -5.38 -15.22 -0.34
C ILE A 68 -6.23 -13.97 -0.18
N ASP A 69 -6.21 -13.37 1.00
CA ASP A 69 -6.91 -12.11 1.25
C ASP A 69 -6.31 -10.98 0.42
N VAL A 70 -7.14 -10.04 -0.03
CA VAL A 70 -6.69 -8.99 -0.94
C VAL A 70 -6.97 -7.61 -0.37
N GLY A 71 -5.92 -6.81 -0.30
CA GLY A 71 -5.96 -5.37 -0.23
C GLY A 71 -5.40 -4.77 -1.53
N VAL A 72 -5.59 -3.48 -1.70
CA VAL A 72 -5.09 -2.79 -2.89
C VAL A 72 -4.33 -1.53 -2.52
N TYR A 73 -3.44 -1.09 -3.41
CA TYR A 73 -2.82 0.21 -3.29
C TYR A 73 -2.87 0.99 -4.60
N PHE A 74 -2.92 2.31 -4.47
CA PHE A 74 -2.91 3.25 -5.59
C PHE A 74 -1.73 4.19 -5.44
N TYR A 75 -0.84 4.24 -6.45
CA TYR A 75 0.29 5.15 -6.45
C TYR A 75 -0.17 6.56 -6.82
N SER A 76 -0.21 7.43 -5.81
CA SER A 76 -0.76 8.77 -5.91
C SER A 76 0.25 9.78 -6.43
N GLN A 77 -0.24 10.66 -7.30
CA GLN A 77 0.44 11.88 -7.74
C GLN A 77 -0.53 13.07 -7.71
N ALA A 78 -1.53 13.03 -6.83
CA ALA A 78 -2.50 14.11 -6.64
C ALA A 78 -1.82 15.37 -6.10
N LEU A 79 -2.19 16.54 -6.63
CA LEU A 79 -1.66 17.85 -6.24
C LEU A 79 -2.55 18.57 -5.23
N ASN A 80 -3.77 18.14 -5.05
CA ASN A 80 -4.77 18.75 -4.19
C ASN A 80 -5.84 17.73 -3.77
N LYS A 81 -6.77 18.18 -2.92
CA LYS A 81 -7.86 17.33 -2.38
C LYS A 81 -8.79 16.81 -3.49
N GLU A 82 -9.09 17.62 -4.49
CA GLU A 82 -9.96 17.28 -5.60
C GLU A 82 -9.38 16.11 -6.41
N GLU A 83 -8.10 16.15 -6.73
CA GLU A 83 -7.41 15.07 -7.41
C GLU A 83 -7.31 13.80 -6.54
N ALA A 84 -7.11 13.96 -5.22
CA ALA A 84 -7.08 12.83 -4.29
C ALA A 84 -8.45 12.13 -4.20
N ILE A 85 -9.54 12.90 -4.16
CA ILE A 85 -10.91 12.36 -4.21
C ILE A 85 -11.17 11.66 -5.55
N GLU A 86 -10.68 12.22 -6.66
CA GLU A 86 -10.76 11.59 -7.98
C GLU A 86 -10.04 10.23 -8.00
N GLU A 87 -8.81 10.16 -7.46
CA GLU A 87 -8.05 8.91 -7.31
C GLU A 87 -8.81 7.89 -6.48
N ALA A 88 -9.32 8.28 -5.31
CA ALA A 88 -10.08 7.39 -4.43
C ALA A 88 -11.35 6.85 -5.13
N ASN A 89 -12.11 7.70 -5.82
CA ASN A 89 -13.29 7.27 -6.57
C ASN A 89 -12.94 6.33 -7.73
N TYR A 90 -11.79 6.56 -8.38
CA TYR A 90 -11.28 5.65 -9.40
C TYR A 90 -10.96 4.28 -8.81
N VAL A 91 -10.25 4.23 -7.67
CA VAL A 91 -10.00 2.99 -6.93
C VAL A 91 -11.28 2.27 -6.59
N LEU A 92 -12.28 2.98 -6.03
CA LEU A 92 -13.58 2.39 -5.68
C LEU A 92 -14.30 1.78 -6.90
N THR A 93 -14.13 2.37 -8.07
CA THR A 93 -14.66 1.80 -9.33
C THR A 93 -13.95 0.49 -9.69
N LEU A 94 -12.62 0.45 -9.56
CA LEU A 94 -11.81 -0.73 -9.89
C LEU A 94 -12.06 -1.90 -8.94
N VAL A 95 -12.21 -1.63 -7.64
CA VAL A 95 -12.38 -2.69 -6.62
C VAL A 95 -13.81 -3.23 -6.54
N LYS A 96 -14.79 -2.50 -7.05
CA LYS A 96 -16.22 -2.86 -6.95
C LYS A 96 -16.58 -4.30 -7.37
N PRO A 97 -15.96 -4.92 -8.39
CA PRO A 97 -16.26 -6.29 -8.79
C PRO A 97 -15.71 -7.35 -7.84
N TYR A 98 -14.85 -6.98 -6.89
CA TYR A 98 -14.07 -7.91 -6.07
C TYR A 98 -14.49 -7.86 -4.60
N ASN A 99 -14.27 -8.97 -3.89
CA ASN A 99 -14.35 -9.01 -2.44
C ASN A 99 -12.99 -8.62 -1.85
N ILE A 100 -12.78 -7.31 -1.64
CA ILE A 100 -11.57 -6.78 -1.00
C ILE A 100 -11.74 -6.85 0.51
N THR A 101 -10.90 -7.65 1.18
CA THR A 101 -10.99 -7.94 2.63
C THR A 101 -9.91 -7.23 3.44
N TYR A 102 -8.84 -6.77 2.79
CA TYR A 102 -7.75 -6.00 3.36
C TYR A 102 -7.86 -4.51 3.00
N PRO A 103 -7.06 -3.63 3.63
CA PRO A 103 -7.14 -2.18 3.41
C PRO A 103 -6.94 -1.74 1.98
N ILE A 104 -7.41 -0.52 1.69
CA ILE A 104 -7.11 0.25 0.48
C ILE A 104 -6.09 1.32 0.84
N ALA A 105 -4.89 1.23 0.27
CA ALA A 105 -3.79 2.14 0.57
C ALA A 105 -3.63 3.24 -0.47
N ILE A 106 -3.39 4.47 0.01
CA ILE A 106 -2.72 5.50 -0.78
C ILE A 106 -1.21 5.29 -0.64
N ASP A 107 -0.51 5.25 -1.76
CA ASP A 107 0.94 5.11 -1.84
C ASP A 107 1.53 6.48 -2.23
N VAL A 108 2.28 7.08 -1.30
CA VAL A 108 2.94 8.37 -1.47
C VAL A 108 4.44 8.22 -1.23
N GLU A 109 5.22 8.37 -2.28
CA GLU A 109 6.68 8.26 -2.23
C GLU A 109 7.36 9.07 -3.34
N ALA A 110 8.60 9.46 -3.11
CA ALA A 110 9.39 10.12 -4.14
C ALA A 110 9.76 9.14 -5.26
N ILE A 111 9.84 9.66 -6.48
CA ILE A 111 10.41 8.92 -7.61
C ILE A 111 11.91 9.17 -7.60
N GLU A 112 12.70 8.09 -7.51
CA GLU A 112 14.15 8.21 -7.58
C GLU A 112 14.60 8.65 -8.98
N ASN A 113 15.47 9.65 -9.02
CA ASN A 113 16.15 10.16 -10.23
C ASN A 113 15.22 10.75 -11.31
N ASP A 114 13.98 11.10 -10.98
CA ASP A 114 13.06 11.78 -11.91
C ASP A 114 12.23 12.83 -11.18
N SER A 115 11.68 13.79 -11.92
CA SER A 115 10.71 14.75 -11.38
C SER A 115 9.34 14.11 -11.29
N PHE A 116 8.61 14.43 -10.24
CA PHE A 116 7.26 13.93 -10.00
C PHE A 116 6.33 15.06 -9.58
N ARG A 117 5.04 14.86 -9.74
CA ARG A 117 4.07 15.95 -9.57
C ARG A 117 4.05 16.53 -8.16
N GLN A 118 4.25 15.70 -7.14
CA GLN A 118 4.17 16.09 -5.72
C GLN A 118 5.47 16.69 -5.16
N GLU A 119 6.56 16.77 -5.92
CA GLU A 119 7.89 17.16 -5.42
C GLU A 119 7.94 18.54 -4.76
N ASN A 120 7.01 19.45 -5.15
CA ASN A 120 6.96 20.82 -4.64
C ASN A 120 5.79 21.06 -3.66
N LEU A 121 5.05 20.02 -3.28
CA LEU A 121 4.02 20.17 -2.27
C LEU A 121 4.67 20.37 -0.89
N SER A 122 4.11 21.30 -0.11
CA SER A 122 4.44 21.40 1.31
C SER A 122 3.91 20.17 2.08
N ALA A 123 4.47 19.90 3.24
CA ALA A 123 3.99 18.84 4.13
C ALA A 123 2.49 18.95 4.43
N SER A 124 1.99 20.17 4.60
CA SER A 124 0.57 20.42 4.85
C SER A 124 -0.31 20.07 3.64
N GLU A 125 0.10 20.45 2.42
CA GLU A 125 -0.64 20.15 1.19
C GLU A 125 -0.66 18.65 0.89
N LEU A 126 0.48 17.97 1.05
CA LEU A 126 0.53 16.51 0.87
C LEU A 126 -0.31 15.78 1.93
N THR A 127 -0.30 16.27 3.18
CA THR A 127 -1.16 15.72 4.24
C THR A 127 -2.64 15.91 3.91
N ASP A 128 -3.02 17.05 3.36
CA ASP A 128 -4.39 17.31 2.90
C ASP A 128 -4.84 16.35 1.78
N VAL A 129 -3.94 16.04 0.85
CA VAL A 129 -4.15 15.03 -0.22
C VAL A 129 -4.40 13.66 0.40
N ILE A 130 -3.54 13.22 1.32
CA ILE A 130 -3.65 11.92 1.98
C ILE A 130 -4.98 11.80 2.75
N ILE A 131 -5.35 12.81 3.52
CA ILE A 131 -6.60 12.84 4.28
C ILE A 131 -7.81 12.74 3.35
N ALA A 132 -7.83 13.50 2.26
CA ALA A 132 -8.95 13.51 1.31
C ALA A 132 -9.16 12.15 0.65
N PHE A 133 -8.09 11.46 0.28
CA PHE A 133 -8.15 10.08 -0.22
C PHE A 133 -8.69 9.12 0.85
N CYS A 134 -8.07 9.11 2.03
CA CYS A 134 -8.43 8.21 3.12
C CYS A 134 -9.88 8.38 3.59
N ASP A 135 -10.35 9.62 3.71
CA ASP A 135 -11.74 9.91 4.09
C ASP A 135 -12.73 9.41 3.04
N THR A 136 -12.40 9.55 1.76
CA THR A 136 -13.23 9.06 0.66
C THR A 136 -13.34 7.52 0.69
N ILE A 137 -12.22 6.82 0.91
CA ILE A 137 -12.18 5.35 1.04
C ILE A 137 -12.98 4.90 2.28
N LYS A 138 -12.81 5.60 3.41
CA LYS A 138 -13.52 5.32 4.65
C LYS A 138 -15.02 5.54 4.52
N ALA A 139 -15.45 6.60 3.86
CA ALA A 139 -16.86 6.90 3.62
C ALA A 139 -17.55 5.82 2.75
N ALA A 140 -16.79 5.12 1.90
CA ALA A 140 -17.27 4.00 1.10
C ALA A 140 -17.30 2.66 1.86
N GLY A 141 -16.89 2.64 3.13
CA GLY A 141 -16.94 1.45 3.99
C GLY A 141 -15.69 0.58 3.97
N TYR A 142 -14.61 1.02 3.34
CA TYR A 142 -13.32 0.33 3.36
C TYR A 142 -12.39 0.91 4.44
N THR A 143 -11.40 0.13 4.84
CA THR A 143 -10.33 0.57 5.74
C THR A 143 -9.25 1.28 4.93
N PRO A 144 -9.02 2.59 5.15
CA PRO A 144 -7.92 3.30 4.50
C PRO A 144 -6.58 2.96 5.15
N LEU A 145 -5.53 2.97 4.35
CA LEU A 145 -4.15 2.76 4.79
C LEU A 145 -3.23 3.76 4.09
N ILE A 146 -2.17 4.19 4.74
CA ILE A 146 -1.19 5.11 4.15
C ILE A 146 0.14 4.38 4.02
N TYR A 147 0.62 4.22 2.78
CA TYR A 147 1.95 3.66 2.52
C TYR A 147 2.94 4.76 2.19
N SER A 148 4.12 4.64 2.80
CA SER A 148 5.32 5.38 2.43
C SER A 148 6.57 4.73 3.01
N ASN A 149 7.76 5.20 2.61
CA ASN A 149 8.97 4.87 3.34
C ASN A 149 9.13 5.76 4.59
N LEU A 150 9.94 5.30 5.53
CA LEU A 150 10.12 5.96 6.83
C LEU A 150 10.56 7.42 6.70
N LEU A 151 11.55 7.70 5.85
CA LEU A 151 12.11 9.06 5.70
C LEU A 151 11.08 10.00 5.10
N TYR A 152 10.33 9.53 4.10
CA TYR A 152 9.29 10.34 3.48
C TYR A 152 8.17 10.71 4.46
N PHE A 153 7.77 9.78 5.34
CA PHE A 153 6.84 10.07 6.43
C PHE A 153 7.35 11.12 7.39
N MET A 154 8.65 11.10 7.71
CA MET A 154 9.23 12.04 8.68
C MET A 154 9.38 13.44 8.09
N ASP A 155 9.70 13.56 6.81
CA ASP A 155 10.14 14.81 6.21
C ASP A 155 9.03 15.51 5.40
N ASN A 156 8.02 14.78 4.91
CA ASN A 156 7.10 15.31 3.90
C ASN A 156 5.64 15.35 4.31
N VAL A 157 5.28 14.91 5.53
CA VAL A 157 3.89 14.97 6.01
C VAL A 157 3.78 15.46 7.45
N GLU A 158 2.62 15.99 7.82
CA GLU A 158 2.27 16.35 9.19
C GLU A 158 1.67 15.13 9.90
N LEU A 159 2.53 14.25 10.46
CA LEU A 159 2.16 12.96 11.04
C LEU A 159 1.07 13.03 12.11
N GLU A 160 1.06 14.11 12.90
CA GLU A 160 0.05 14.33 13.94
C GLU A 160 -1.37 14.39 13.37
N ARG A 161 -1.55 14.95 12.17
CA ARG A 161 -2.84 15.01 11.50
C ARG A 161 -3.28 13.65 10.92
N LEU A 162 -2.35 12.72 10.79
CA LEU A 162 -2.56 11.39 10.25
C LEU A 162 -2.73 10.32 11.33
N GLU A 163 -2.73 10.65 12.63
CA GLU A 163 -2.84 9.67 13.72
C GLU A 163 -4.10 8.80 13.65
N GLY A 164 -5.17 9.31 13.07
CA GLY A 164 -6.45 8.60 12.90
C GLY A 164 -6.46 7.53 11.80
N TYR A 165 -5.37 7.36 11.06
CA TYR A 165 -5.25 6.38 9.95
C TYR A 165 -4.10 5.42 10.23
N ASP A 166 -4.26 4.17 9.82
CA ASP A 166 -3.22 3.16 9.90
C ASP A 166 -2.12 3.41 8.86
N LYS A 167 -0.89 3.02 9.19
CA LYS A 167 0.30 3.17 8.35
C LYS A 167 0.84 1.81 7.92
N TRP A 168 1.27 1.77 6.69
CA TRP A 168 2.07 0.72 6.11
C TRP A 168 3.42 1.36 5.73
N PHE A 169 4.46 1.07 6.46
CA PHE A 169 5.76 1.69 6.21
C PHE A 169 6.77 0.71 5.62
N ALA A 170 7.59 1.23 4.71
CA ALA A 170 8.75 0.53 4.18
C ALA A 170 9.98 0.84 5.01
N GLY A 171 10.64 -0.23 5.49
CA GLY A 171 11.90 -0.14 6.23
C GLY A 171 12.66 -1.44 6.09
N TYR A 172 13.65 -1.44 5.19
CA TYR A 172 14.40 -2.62 4.82
C TYR A 172 15.64 -2.83 5.67
N GLN A 173 16.13 -4.09 5.71
CA GLN A 173 17.42 -4.48 6.32
C GLN A 173 17.51 -4.23 7.84
N THR A 174 16.39 -4.19 8.54
CA THR A 174 16.35 -4.10 9.99
C THR A 174 15.82 -5.42 10.58
N ALA A 175 16.38 -5.84 11.72
CA ALA A 175 15.92 -7.04 12.44
C ALA A 175 14.59 -6.83 13.17
N SER A 176 14.15 -5.59 13.27
CA SER A 176 12.87 -5.19 13.87
C SER A 176 12.46 -3.83 13.29
N PRO A 177 11.15 -3.55 13.19
CA PRO A 177 10.69 -2.26 12.69
C PRO A 177 11.16 -1.13 13.61
N TYR A 178 11.87 -0.17 13.07
CA TYR A 178 12.24 1.08 13.75
C TYR A 178 11.33 2.20 13.25
N TYR A 179 10.07 2.17 13.71
CA TYR A 179 9.10 3.22 13.46
C TYR A 179 8.55 3.69 14.80
N PRO A 180 8.69 4.97 15.17
CA PRO A 180 8.35 5.47 16.51
C PRO A 180 6.85 5.62 16.74
N TYR A 181 6.03 5.44 15.71
CA TYR A 181 4.57 5.59 15.77
C TYR A 181 3.87 4.27 15.54
N ARG A 182 2.56 4.23 15.81
CA ARG A 182 1.71 3.07 15.53
C ARG A 182 1.67 2.79 14.02
N TYR A 183 1.78 1.52 13.63
CA TYR A 183 1.63 1.05 12.26
C TYR A 183 0.81 -0.26 12.21
N ALA A 184 0.18 -0.52 11.07
CA ALA A 184 -0.56 -1.75 10.82
C ALA A 184 0.25 -2.75 9.97
N MET A 185 1.10 -2.24 9.07
CA MET A 185 1.92 -3.08 8.19
C MET A 185 3.35 -2.57 8.13
N TRP A 186 4.28 -3.51 8.04
CA TRP A 186 5.71 -3.25 7.82
C TRP A 186 6.21 -4.01 6.59
N GLN A 187 6.68 -3.28 5.59
CA GLN A 187 7.37 -3.82 4.43
C GLN A 187 8.85 -3.95 4.76
N TYR A 188 9.30 -5.16 5.07
CA TYR A 188 10.66 -5.41 5.59
C TYR A 188 11.66 -5.82 4.51
N THR A 189 11.23 -6.11 3.31
CA THR A 189 12.11 -6.43 2.18
C THR A 189 11.48 -6.02 0.85
N SER A 190 12.33 -5.60 -0.09
CA SER A 190 11.97 -5.38 -1.49
C SER A 190 12.39 -6.54 -2.40
N THR A 191 13.04 -7.58 -1.83
CA THR A 191 13.64 -8.71 -2.56
C THR A 191 13.19 -10.06 -2.00
N GLY A 192 11.97 -10.13 -1.46
CA GLY A 192 11.39 -11.37 -0.98
C GLY A 192 11.33 -12.43 -2.08
N SER A 193 11.50 -13.69 -1.71
CA SER A 193 11.41 -14.82 -2.62
C SER A 193 10.50 -15.88 -2.02
N THR A 194 9.48 -16.30 -2.74
CA THR A 194 8.80 -17.59 -2.51
C THR A 194 9.34 -18.59 -3.52
N VAL A 195 9.09 -19.88 -3.31
CA VAL A 195 9.58 -20.99 -4.17
C VAL A 195 9.24 -20.83 -5.66
N SER A 196 8.37 -19.87 -6.00
CA SER A 196 7.96 -19.59 -7.38
C SER A 196 8.28 -18.16 -7.84
N TYR A 197 8.94 -17.34 -7.02
CA TYR A 197 9.13 -15.93 -7.36
C TYR A 197 10.37 -15.30 -6.70
N THR A 198 11.15 -14.51 -7.44
CA THR A 198 12.43 -13.97 -6.98
C THR A 198 12.39 -12.50 -6.51
N HIS A 199 11.24 -11.81 -6.60
CA HIS A 199 11.12 -10.39 -6.24
C HIS A 199 9.75 -10.08 -5.63
N LEU A 200 9.52 -10.53 -4.39
CA LEU A 200 8.35 -10.18 -3.60
C LEU A 200 8.78 -9.22 -2.49
N ARG A 201 7.98 -8.19 -2.29
CA ARG A 201 8.04 -7.41 -1.05
C ARG A 201 7.18 -8.15 -0.04
N ALA A 202 7.69 -8.38 1.16
CA ALA A 202 6.99 -9.12 2.20
C ALA A 202 6.62 -8.18 3.36
N HIS A 203 5.46 -8.41 3.97
CA HIS A 203 4.88 -7.58 5.01
C HIS A 203 4.49 -8.41 6.21
N GLU A 204 4.58 -7.81 7.39
CA GLU A 204 3.95 -8.30 8.62
C GLU A 204 2.88 -7.28 9.06
N THR A 205 1.68 -7.78 9.37
CA THR A 205 0.65 -7.00 10.03
C THR A 205 0.57 -7.40 11.48
N ALA A 206 0.57 -6.44 12.39
CA ALA A 206 0.21 -6.70 13.78
C ALA A 206 -1.31 -6.60 13.91
N ALA A 207 -1.96 -7.71 14.29
CA ALA A 207 -3.35 -7.65 14.69
C ALA A 207 -3.48 -6.90 16.02
N ASN A 208 -4.46 -6.02 16.14
CA ASN A 208 -4.81 -5.31 17.37
C ASN A 208 -5.67 -6.17 18.25
#